data_e83070c0868557720a6933e83b20b65a
#
_entry.id   e83070c0868557720a6933e83b20b65a
#
_cell.length_a   1.000
_cell.length_b   1.000
_cell.length_c   1.000
_cell.angle_alpha   90.00
_cell.angle_beta   90.00
_cell.angle_gamma   90.00
#
_symmetry.space_group_name_H-M   'P 1'
#
loop_
_entity.id
_entity.type
_entity.pdbx_description
1 polymer ?
#
loop_
_entity_poly.entity_id
_entity_poly.type
_entity_poly.pdbx_seq_one_letter_code
_entity_poly.pdbx_strand_id
1 'polypeptide(L)'
;SIEGHAMPASVLPLYRRITPGHESLGFEFGGMGFWDRIEGILVLSPDLQTVLNIQFLDQKETPGLGARIEEPWFTGQFKGLQIDWDNPRGDRLVVGASPDPDPKNRVDAITGATQTSMALGRFLNDELDQIRKLNVE
;
A
#
# COMPACT_ATOMS: atom_id res chain seq x y z
N SER A 1 4.46 20.04 7.17
CA SER A 1 4.16 20.49 5.84
C SER A 1 5.37 20.43 4.94
N ILE A 2 5.13 20.17 3.69
CA ILE A 2 6.18 20.07 2.70
C ILE A 2 5.93 21.02 1.54
N GLU A 3 5.01 21.95 1.71
CA GLU A 3 4.77 22.88 0.63
C GLU A 3 6.04 23.69 0.35
N GLY A 4 6.25 23.99 -0.90
CA GLY A 4 7.43 24.71 -1.33
C GLY A 4 8.68 23.87 -1.48
N HIS A 5 8.62 22.61 -1.15
CA HIS A 5 9.77 21.72 -1.25
C HIS A 5 9.73 20.93 -2.54
N ALA A 6 10.87 20.77 -3.17
CA ALA A 6 10.99 19.98 -4.38
C ALA A 6 11.21 18.52 -3.99
N MET A 7 10.13 17.77 -3.88
CA MET A 7 10.19 16.36 -3.54
C MET A 7 9.58 15.55 -4.66
N PRO A 8 10.07 14.34 -4.87
CA PRO A 8 9.42 13.44 -5.83
C PRO A 8 7.97 13.22 -5.45
N ALA A 9 7.08 13.27 -6.44
CA ALA A 9 5.66 13.15 -6.17
C ALA A 9 5.32 11.82 -5.45
N SER A 10 6.04 10.76 -5.76
CA SER A 10 5.78 9.45 -5.20
C SER A 10 6.11 9.32 -3.71
N VAL A 11 6.83 10.28 -3.15
CA VAL A 11 7.22 10.21 -1.74
C VAL A 11 6.62 11.32 -0.90
N LEU A 12 5.74 12.13 -1.49
CA LEU A 12 5.11 13.20 -0.74
C LEU A 12 4.01 12.63 0.14
N PRO A 13 4.01 12.92 1.44
CA PRO A 13 2.85 12.59 2.25
C PRO A 13 1.72 13.51 1.84
N LEU A 14 0.60 12.93 1.47
CA LEU A 14 -0.52 13.70 0.97
C LEU A 14 -1.37 14.27 2.08
N TYR A 15 -1.61 13.47 3.10
CA TYR A 15 -2.55 13.84 4.15
C TYR A 15 -2.01 13.44 5.49
N ARG A 16 -2.18 14.33 6.44
CA ARG A 16 -2.02 13.98 7.84
C ARG A 16 -3.36 14.28 8.49
N ARG A 17 -4.07 13.23 8.86
CA ARG A 17 -5.39 13.36 9.46
C ARG A 17 -5.29 13.24 10.96
N ILE A 18 -5.79 14.25 11.66
CA ILE A 18 -5.82 14.23 13.10
C ILE A 18 -7.26 14.34 13.56
N THR A 19 -7.71 13.36 14.33
CA THR A 19 -9.01 13.40 14.97
C THR A 19 -8.82 13.05 16.43
N PRO A 20 -9.75 13.43 17.30
CA PRO A 20 -9.60 13.11 18.72
C PRO A 20 -9.35 11.63 18.91
N GLY A 21 -8.20 11.31 19.50
CA GLY A 21 -7.79 9.94 19.75
C GLY A 21 -7.19 9.20 18.57
N HIS A 22 -7.10 9.84 17.40
CA HIS A 22 -6.58 9.18 16.21
C HIS A 22 -5.70 10.11 15.41
N GLU A 23 -4.69 9.53 14.81
CA GLU A 23 -3.82 10.23 13.90
C GLU A 23 -3.39 9.24 12.82
N SER A 24 -3.35 9.70 11.57
CA SER A 24 -2.96 8.83 10.47
C SER A 24 -2.24 9.63 9.41
N LEU A 25 -1.41 8.92 8.63
CA LEU A 25 -0.67 9.49 7.51
C LEU A 25 -1.06 8.79 6.24
N GLY A 26 -1.41 9.55 5.21
CA GLY A 26 -1.77 9.00 3.91
C GLY A 26 -0.65 9.20 2.91
N PHE A 27 -0.33 8.16 2.17
CA PHE A 27 0.70 8.17 1.14
C PHE A 27 0.12 7.67 -0.17
N GLU A 28 0.34 8.44 -1.23
CA GLU A 28 -0.13 8.04 -2.54
C GLU A 28 0.79 6.97 -3.13
N PHE A 29 0.20 5.96 -3.74
CA PHE A 29 0.95 4.96 -4.47
C PHE A 29 0.33 4.80 -5.86
N GLY A 30 1.10 4.24 -6.79
CA GLY A 30 0.56 3.97 -8.12
C GLY A 30 1.57 3.34 -9.03
N GLY A 31 1.07 2.81 -10.13
CA GLY A 31 1.87 2.20 -11.16
C GLY A 31 0.99 1.49 -12.17
N MET A 32 1.62 0.82 -13.14
CA MET A 32 0.87 0.07 -14.14
C MET A 32 0.45 -1.28 -13.57
N GLY A 33 -0.85 -1.51 -13.54
CA GLY A 33 -1.41 -2.81 -13.26
C GLY A 33 -1.31 -3.71 -14.47
N PHE A 34 -2.22 -4.68 -14.58
CA PHE A 34 -2.21 -5.58 -15.72
C PHE A 34 -2.68 -4.88 -17.00
N TRP A 35 -3.71 -4.06 -16.89
CA TRP A 35 -4.29 -3.38 -18.06
C TRP A 35 -4.02 -1.89 -18.09
N ASP A 36 -4.07 -1.23 -16.95
CA ASP A 36 -3.97 0.22 -16.91
C ASP A 36 -3.39 0.62 -15.56
N ARG A 37 -3.24 1.92 -15.37
CA ARG A 37 -2.67 2.46 -14.16
C ARG A 37 -3.60 2.25 -12.97
N ILE A 38 -3.01 1.88 -11.85
CA ILE A 38 -3.71 1.78 -10.57
C ILE A 38 -3.14 2.85 -9.67
N GLU A 39 -4.01 3.62 -9.03
CA GLU A 39 -3.60 4.67 -8.10
C GLU A 39 -4.43 4.58 -6.84
N GLY A 40 -3.79 4.87 -5.71
CA GLY A 40 -4.49 4.81 -4.44
C GLY A 40 -3.73 5.51 -3.34
N ILE A 41 -4.29 5.41 -2.13
CA ILE A 41 -3.68 5.96 -0.92
C ILE A 41 -3.55 4.84 0.10
N LEU A 42 -2.37 4.73 0.66
CA LEU A 42 -2.09 3.80 1.76
C LEU A 42 -2.03 4.63 3.04
N VAL A 43 -2.88 4.29 4.01
CA VAL A 43 -2.98 5.03 5.26
C VAL A 43 -2.26 4.24 6.35
N LEU A 44 -1.32 4.89 7.00
CA LEU A 44 -0.46 4.26 8.00
C LEU A 44 -0.63 4.92 9.36
N SER A 45 -0.28 4.18 10.41
CA SER A 45 -0.17 4.74 11.74
C SER A 45 1.00 5.73 11.79
N PRO A 46 1.00 6.68 12.76
CA PRO A 46 2.06 7.68 12.85
C PRO A 46 3.45 7.09 13.03
N ASP A 47 3.56 5.90 13.64
CA ASP A 47 4.84 5.23 13.81
C ASP A 47 5.25 4.41 12.59
N LEU A 48 4.42 4.40 11.55
CA LEU A 48 4.67 3.71 10.28
C LEU A 48 4.79 2.19 10.42
N GLN A 49 4.27 1.62 11.49
CA GLN A 49 4.37 0.18 11.72
C GLN A 49 3.14 -0.59 11.28
N THR A 50 2.00 0.09 11.19
CA THR A 50 0.72 -0.59 10.93
C THR A 50 -0.03 0.10 9.81
N VAL A 51 -0.60 -0.70 8.93
CA VAL A 51 -1.51 -0.19 7.89
C VAL A 51 -2.88 -0.01 8.54
N LEU A 52 -3.44 1.18 8.39
CA LEU A 52 -4.77 1.47 8.92
C LEU A 52 -5.85 1.29 7.86
N ASN A 53 -5.52 1.58 6.61
CA ASN A 53 -6.48 1.45 5.53
C ASN A 53 -5.77 1.51 4.18
N ILE A 54 -6.48 1.10 3.14
CA ILE A 54 -6.05 1.32 1.76
C ILE A 54 -7.28 1.78 0.99
N GLN A 55 -7.08 2.72 0.09
CA GLN A 55 -8.17 3.29 -0.70
C GLN A 55 -7.69 3.47 -2.13
N PHE A 56 -8.49 3.00 -3.08
CA PHE A 56 -8.15 3.15 -4.49
C PHE A 56 -8.81 4.39 -5.05
N LEU A 57 -8.03 5.20 -5.74
CA LEU A 57 -8.50 6.44 -6.37
C LEU A 57 -8.86 6.20 -7.82
N ASP A 58 -8.12 5.31 -8.49
CA ASP A 58 -8.37 5.02 -9.90
C ASP A 58 -7.82 3.63 -10.23
N GLN A 59 -8.58 2.89 -11.00
CA GLN A 59 -8.13 1.63 -11.59
C GLN A 59 -9.08 1.25 -12.70
N LYS A 60 -8.56 0.60 -13.73
CA LYS A 60 -9.36 0.16 -14.87
C LYS A 60 -9.06 -1.30 -15.20
N GLU A 61 -8.86 -2.10 -14.17
CA GLU A 61 -8.65 -3.52 -14.36
C GLU A 61 -9.96 -4.21 -14.71
N THR A 62 -9.86 -5.46 -15.14
CA THR A 62 -11.03 -6.19 -15.64
C THR A 62 -12.06 -6.40 -14.55
N PRO A 63 -13.33 -5.96 -14.75
CA PRO A 63 -14.40 -6.21 -13.79
C PRO A 63 -14.54 -7.70 -13.49
N GLY A 64 -14.76 -8.03 -12.22
CA GLY A 64 -14.87 -9.41 -11.78
C GLY A 64 -13.54 -10.10 -11.59
N LEU A 65 -12.44 -9.49 -12.03
CA LEU A 65 -11.09 -10.02 -11.87
C LEU A 65 -10.24 -8.98 -11.14
N GLY A 66 -9.37 -8.27 -11.89
CA GLY A 66 -8.47 -7.30 -11.25
C GLY A 66 -9.17 -6.15 -10.55
N ALA A 67 -10.31 -5.71 -11.05
CA ALA A 67 -11.04 -4.62 -10.41
C ALA A 67 -11.55 -4.98 -9.02
N ARG A 68 -11.54 -6.25 -8.65
CA ARG A 68 -11.95 -6.70 -7.32
C ARG A 68 -11.03 -6.21 -6.21
N ILE A 69 -9.89 -5.59 -6.55
CA ILE A 69 -9.02 -4.99 -5.52
C ILE A 69 -9.76 -3.91 -4.72
N GLU A 70 -10.85 -3.35 -5.26
CA GLU A 70 -11.64 -2.36 -4.53
C GLU A 70 -12.71 -2.97 -3.62
N GLU A 71 -12.90 -4.27 -3.68
CA GLU A 71 -13.95 -4.91 -2.87
C GLU A 71 -13.58 -4.93 -1.39
N PRO A 72 -14.56 -4.73 -0.50
CA PRO A 72 -14.27 -4.66 0.94
C PRO A 72 -13.59 -5.90 1.52
N TRP A 73 -13.86 -7.09 0.97
CA TRP A 73 -13.20 -8.30 1.47
C TRP A 73 -11.69 -8.23 1.23
N PHE A 74 -11.27 -7.57 0.16
CA PHE A 74 -9.86 -7.41 -0.17
C PHE A 74 -9.24 -6.24 0.60
N THR A 75 -9.84 -5.06 0.47
CA THR A 75 -9.28 -3.87 1.14
C THR A 75 -9.31 -4.02 2.65
N GLY A 76 -10.31 -4.71 3.19
CA GLY A 76 -10.42 -4.92 4.62
C GLY A 76 -9.28 -5.72 5.22
N GLN A 77 -8.62 -6.56 4.42
CA GLN A 77 -7.47 -7.32 4.90
C GLN A 77 -6.29 -6.44 5.26
N PHE A 78 -6.23 -5.24 4.71
CA PHE A 78 -5.12 -4.33 4.97
C PHE A 78 -5.23 -3.65 6.34
N LYS A 79 -6.42 -3.61 6.92
CA LYS A 79 -6.61 -2.92 8.20
C LYS A 79 -5.94 -3.70 9.32
N GLY A 80 -4.97 -3.08 9.98
CA GLY A 80 -4.23 -3.71 11.06
C GLY A 80 -3.03 -4.53 10.61
N LEU A 81 -2.74 -4.51 9.30
CA LEU A 81 -1.61 -5.26 8.76
C LEU A 81 -0.30 -4.68 9.26
N GLN A 82 0.61 -5.55 9.69
CA GLN A 82 1.91 -5.12 10.21
C GLN A 82 2.91 -5.02 9.08
N ILE A 83 3.64 -3.90 9.01
CA ILE A 83 4.65 -3.71 7.97
C ILE A 83 5.96 -4.33 8.44
N ASP A 84 6.55 -5.17 7.60
CA ASP A 84 7.83 -5.83 7.91
C ASP A 84 8.97 -5.01 7.29
N TRP A 85 9.34 -3.94 7.97
CA TRP A 85 10.36 -3.02 7.48
C TRP A 85 11.73 -3.66 7.32
N ASP A 86 12.00 -4.70 8.09
CA ASP A 86 13.31 -5.34 8.10
C ASP A 86 13.35 -6.62 7.28
N ASN A 87 12.36 -6.85 6.44
CA ASN A 87 12.31 -8.04 5.62
C ASN A 87 13.54 -8.11 4.70
N PRO A 88 14.30 -9.20 4.74
CA PRO A 88 15.55 -9.29 3.98
C PRO A 88 15.36 -9.28 2.47
N ARG A 89 14.17 -9.60 1.98
CA ARG A 89 13.85 -9.58 0.55
C ARG A 89 13.17 -8.29 0.13
N GLY A 90 12.91 -7.37 1.07
CA GLY A 90 12.17 -6.16 0.76
C GLY A 90 10.67 -6.36 0.68
N ASP A 91 10.17 -7.50 1.14
CA ASP A 91 8.74 -7.80 1.15
C ASP A 91 8.07 -7.18 2.37
N ARG A 92 7.99 -5.89 2.40
CA ARG A 92 7.40 -5.17 3.53
C ARG A 92 5.92 -5.46 3.66
N LEU A 93 5.22 -5.58 2.53
CA LEU A 93 3.86 -6.08 2.43
C LEU A 93 3.81 -7.12 1.31
N VAL A 94 2.96 -8.12 1.48
CA VAL A 94 2.85 -9.21 0.50
C VAL A 94 1.40 -9.38 0.09
N VAL A 95 1.15 -9.39 -1.20
CA VAL A 95 -0.16 -9.74 -1.75
C VAL A 95 -0.01 -11.11 -2.40
N GLY A 96 -0.58 -12.13 -1.77
CA GLY A 96 -0.47 -13.50 -2.24
C GLY A 96 0.39 -14.34 -1.31
N ALA A 97 1.05 -15.35 -1.88
CA ALA A 97 1.85 -16.30 -1.08
C ALA A 97 3.10 -15.63 -0.53
N SER A 98 3.48 -16.03 0.68
CA SER A 98 4.71 -15.56 1.31
C SER A 98 5.57 -16.77 1.67
N PRO A 99 6.90 -16.68 1.48
CA PRO A 99 7.79 -17.73 1.94
C PRO A 99 8.03 -17.72 3.45
N ASP A 100 7.60 -16.66 4.13
CA ASP A 100 7.82 -16.52 5.56
C ASP A 100 6.80 -17.34 6.34
N PRO A 101 7.20 -17.98 7.45
CA PRO A 101 6.23 -18.66 8.30
C PRO A 101 5.41 -17.62 9.07
N ASP A 102 4.10 -17.84 9.17
CA ASP A 102 3.18 -16.99 9.94
C ASP A 102 3.35 -15.49 9.63
N PRO A 103 3.26 -15.10 8.36
CA PRO A 103 3.49 -13.70 7.99
C PRO A 103 2.36 -12.81 8.50
N LYS A 104 2.71 -11.67 9.09
CA LYS A 104 1.72 -10.69 9.59
C LYS A 104 1.56 -9.51 8.66
N ASN A 105 2.24 -9.54 7.52
CA ASN A 105 2.25 -8.49 6.52
C ASN A 105 1.61 -8.93 5.21
N ARG A 106 0.80 -9.98 5.24
CA ARG A 106 0.31 -10.63 4.03
C ARG A 106 -1.20 -10.52 3.92
N VAL A 107 -1.68 -10.27 2.69
CA VAL A 107 -3.10 -10.38 2.35
C VAL A 107 -3.26 -11.40 1.23
N ASP A 108 -4.44 -12.00 1.13
CA ASP A 108 -4.73 -12.95 0.07
C ASP A 108 -4.86 -12.24 -1.27
N ALA A 109 -4.28 -12.84 -2.29
CA ALA A 109 -4.44 -12.34 -3.65
C ALA A 109 -5.84 -12.64 -4.17
N ILE A 110 -6.20 -11.99 -5.26
CA ILE A 110 -7.49 -12.20 -5.90
C ILE A 110 -7.36 -13.38 -6.84
N THR A 111 -8.18 -14.40 -6.61
CA THR A 111 -8.22 -15.58 -7.47
C THR A 111 -8.58 -15.17 -8.88
N GLY A 112 -7.79 -15.60 -9.85
CA GLY A 112 -8.00 -15.25 -11.25
C GLY A 112 -7.46 -13.89 -11.66
N ALA A 113 -6.83 -13.16 -10.73
CA ALA A 113 -6.24 -11.86 -11.04
C ALA A 113 -4.83 -11.74 -10.46
N THR A 114 -4.00 -12.74 -10.73
CA THR A 114 -2.64 -12.81 -10.19
C THR A 114 -1.78 -11.64 -10.64
N GLN A 115 -1.89 -11.24 -11.91
CA GLN A 115 -1.06 -10.16 -12.42
C GLN A 115 -1.37 -8.83 -11.73
N THR A 116 -2.64 -8.51 -11.56
CA THR A 116 -3.05 -7.30 -10.85
C THR A 116 -2.59 -7.35 -9.40
N SER A 117 -2.76 -8.50 -8.76
CA SER A 117 -2.36 -8.67 -7.36
C SER A 117 -0.86 -8.49 -7.18
N MET A 118 -0.06 -9.07 -8.07
CA MET A 118 1.40 -8.93 -8.00
C MET A 118 1.85 -7.50 -8.27
N ALA A 119 1.20 -6.84 -9.22
CA ALA A 119 1.51 -5.45 -9.52
C ALA A 119 1.24 -4.56 -8.30
N LEU A 120 0.10 -4.79 -7.65
CA LEU A 120 -0.23 -4.02 -6.44
C LEU A 120 0.84 -4.21 -5.37
N GLY A 121 1.27 -5.44 -5.14
CA GLY A 121 2.33 -5.71 -4.17
C GLY A 121 3.61 -4.93 -4.48
N ARG A 122 3.99 -4.86 -5.75
CA ARG A 122 5.17 -4.10 -6.15
C ARG A 122 4.99 -2.61 -5.87
N PHE A 123 3.83 -2.04 -6.21
CA PHE A 123 3.57 -0.61 -5.99
C PHE A 123 3.65 -0.27 -4.51
N LEU A 124 3.05 -1.11 -3.67
CA LEU A 124 3.05 -0.85 -2.24
C LEU A 124 4.45 -0.92 -1.66
N ASN A 125 5.24 -1.92 -2.06
CA ASN A 125 6.60 -2.03 -1.56
C ASN A 125 7.50 -0.91 -2.07
N ASP A 126 7.30 -0.47 -3.31
CA ASP A 126 8.05 0.66 -3.85
C ASP A 126 7.75 1.93 -3.07
N GLU A 127 6.47 2.15 -2.76
CA GLU A 127 6.10 3.34 -1.99
C GLU A 127 6.65 3.28 -0.57
N LEU A 128 6.56 2.12 0.07
CA LEU A 128 7.12 1.95 1.42
C LEU A 128 8.62 2.17 1.42
N ASP A 129 9.30 1.74 0.37
CA ASP A 129 10.73 1.97 0.23
C ASP A 129 11.05 3.46 0.17
N GLN A 130 10.25 4.22 -0.57
CA GLN A 130 10.42 5.67 -0.62
C GLN A 130 10.15 6.32 0.72
N ILE A 131 9.12 5.88 1.41
CA ILE A 131 8.78 6.40 2.74
C ILE A 131 9.93 6.15 3.70
N ARG A 132 10.53 4.98 3.66
CA ARG A 132 11.65 4.65 4.52
C ARG A 132 12.84 5.58 4.27
N LYS A 133 13.11 5.87 3.01
CA LYS A 133 14.22 6.76 2.67
C LYS A 133 14.04 8.16 3.22
N LEU A 134 12.79 8.63 3.28
CA LEU A 134 12.52 9.94 3.87
C LEU A 134 12.71 9.95 5.37
N ASN A 135 12.39 8.84 6.03
CA ASN A 135 12.39 8.78 7.49
C ASN A 135 13.74 8.40 8.11
N VAL A 136 14.70 8.06 7.29
CA VAL A 136 16.04 7.72 7.78
C VAL A 136 16.90 8.96 7.93
N GLU A 137 16.50 10.03 7.34
CA GLU A 137 17.26 11.29 7.34
C GLU A 137 17.33 11.94 8.72
#